data_e46a2bba5c416bb03d2fc9eaf3b0e739
#
_entry.id   e46a2bba5c416bb03d2fc9eaf3b0e739
#
_cell.length_a   1.000
_cell.length_b   1.000
_cell.length_c   1.000
_cell.angle_alpha   90.00
_cell.angle_beta   90.00
_cell.angle_gamma   90.00
#
_symmetry.space_group_name_H-M   'P 1'
#
loop_
_entity.id
_entity.type
_entity.pdbx_description
1 polymer ?
#
loop_
_entity_poly.entity_id
_entity_poly.type
_entity_poly.pdbx_seq_one_letter_code
_entity_poly.pdbx_strand_id
1 'polypeptide(L)'
;MKASILKAGPRGIARASRIILRGGVVAFPTETFYGLGADAGNIQALEKVFRAKGREEHKPLLLLLADRTWISGLVKEIPMVAEGLMENFWPGPLTLIFEASPHLPLLLTGGTGKVGLRISSHPVAQALVQKVGQAITGTSANLSGQPSASLVAEVFRGLGGEIDAILDGGQTAGGLGSTVLDVTGERPRIIRRGAIPGSQLASFLGKKVDFFP
;
A
#
# COMPACT_ATOMS: atom_id res chain seq x y z
N MET A 1 15.50 4.26 18.62
CA MET A 1 16.32 3.04 18.32
C MET A 1 16.44 2.92 16.81
N LYS A 2 17.55 2.36 16.27
CA LYS A 2 17.66 2.14 14.81
C LYS A 2 16.88 0.90 14.40
N ALA A 3 16.27 0.95 13.21
CA ALA A 3 15.53 -0.18 12.63
C ALA A 3 16.39 -1.45 12.53
N SER A 4 15.81 -2.60 12.87
CA SER A 4 16.46 -3.90 12.65
C SER A 4 16.36 -4.28 11.18
N ILE A 5 17.46 -4.69 10.53
CA ILE A 5 17.42 -5.25 9.17
C ILE A 5 17.18 -6.76 9.28
N LEU A 6 16.11 -7.23 8.67
CA LEU A 6 15.67 -8.63 8.66
C LEU A 6 15.82 -9.18 7.24
N LYS A 7 16.57 -10.24 7.04
CA LYS A 7 16.66 -10.90 5.72
C LYS A 7 15.27 -11.47 5.31
N ALA A 8 14.80 -11.16 4.10
CA ALA A 8 13.55 -11.70 3.60
C ALA A 8 13.64 -13.23 3.41
N GLY A 9 12.83 -13.93 4.16
CA GLY A 9 12.73 -15.38 4.22
C GLY A 9 11.76 -15.76 5.34
N PRO A 10 11.43 -17.04 5.53
CA PRO A 10 10.39 -17.46 6.47
C PRO A 10 10.57 -16.91 7.90
N ARG A 11 11.81 -16.89 8.41
CA ARG A 11 12.11 -16.36 9.76
C ARG A 11 11.98 -14.84 9.83
N GLY A 12 12.48 -14.12 8.79
CA GLY A 12 12.39 -12.65 8.73
C GLY A 12 10.95 -12.19 8.59
N ILE A 13 10.17 -12.83 7.71
CA ILE A 13 8.73 -12.55 7.52
C ILE A 13 7.97 -12.80 8.82
N ALA A 14 8.21 -13.92 9.51
CA ALA A 14 7.57 -14.21 10.80
C ALA A 14 7.96 -13.20 11.90
N ARG A 15 9.18 -12.66 11.88
CA ARG A 15 9.59 -11.59 12.81
C ARG A 15 8.93 -10.25 12.45
N ALA A 16 8.93 -9.88 11.18
CA ALA A 16 8.28 -8.68 10.67
C ALA A 16 6.78 -8.66 10.96
N SER A 17 6.07 -9.79 10.73
CA SER A 17 4.64 -9.89 11.03
C SER A 17 4.35 -9.70 12.53
N ARG A 18 5.16 -10.26 13.42
CA ARG A 18 5.01 -10.05 14.87
C ARG A 18 5.26 -8.60 15.29
N ILE A 19 6.16 -7.88 14.62
CA ILE A 19 6.39 -6.45 14.86
C ILE A 19 5.12 -5.68 14.48
N ILE A 20 4.55 -5.92 13.29
CA ILE A 20 3.32 -5.26 12.83
C ILE A 20 2.16 -5.54 13.79
N LEU A 21 1.93 -6.81 14.16
CA LEU A 21 0.86 -7.21 15.08
C LEU A 21 0.99 -6.63 16.49
N ARG A 22 2.19 -6.18 16.88
CA ARG A 22 2.44 -5.45 18.13
C ARG A 22 2.39 -3.93 17.98
N GLY A 23 1.86 -3.43 16.86
CA GLY A 23 1.75 -2.00 16.58
C GLY A 23 3.05 -1.34 16.16
N GLY A 24 4.00 -2.12 15.62
CA GLY A 24 5.22 -1.61 15.01
C GLY A 24 5.06 -1.31 13.52
N VAL A 25 6.07 -0.64 12.95
CA VAL A 25 6.15 -0.25 11.54
C VAL A 25 7.33 -0.95 10.88
N VAL A 26 7.08 -1.64 9.77
CA VAL A 26 8.08 -2.39 9.02
C VAL A 26 8.13 -1.90 7.57
N ALA A 27 9.33 -1.60 7.06
CA ALA A 27 9.52 -1.43 5.63
C ALA A 27 9.74 -2.78 4.96
N PHE A 28 9.16 -2.97 3.76
CA PHE A 28 9.24 -4.22 3.00
C PHE A 28 9.20 -3.97 1.49
N PRO A 29 9.82 -4.84 0.66
CA PRO A 29 9.85 -4.66 -0.79
C PRO A 29 8.49 -4.96 -1.42
N THR A 30 8.15 -4.17 -2.46
CA THR A 30 7.05 -4.45 -3.37
C THR A 30 7.58 -4.51 -4.81
N GLU A 31 6.73 -4.81 -5.79
CA GLU A 31 7.11 -4.82 -7.21
C GLU A 31 7.42 -3.42 -7.77
N THR A 32 7.23 -2.36 -7.00
CA THR A 32 7.57 -0.98 -7.37
C THR A 32 8.71 -0.44 -6.49
N PHE A 33 8.41 -0.10 -5.24
CA PHE A 33 9.33 0.45 -4.26
C PHE A 33 9.17 -0.25 -2.92
N TYR A 34 10.04 0.04 -1.96
CA TYR A 34 9.79 -0.34 -0.58
C TYR A 34 8.53 0.35 -0.04
N GLY A 35 7.67 -0.42 0.62
CA GLY A 35 6.47 0.06 1.30
C GLY A 35 6.65 0.09 2.81
N LEU A 36 5.82 0.87 3.52
CA LEU A 36 5.69 0.86 4.98
C LEU A 36 4.42 0.13 5.38
N GLY A 37 4.57 -0.95 6.14
CA GLY A 37 3.51 -1.77 6.70
C GLY A 37 3.32 -1.52 8.19
N ALA A 38 2.09 -1.23 8.55
CA ALA A 38 1.57 -1.18 9.89
C ALA A 38 0.18 -1.80 9.89
N ASP A 39 -0.29 -2.27 11.03
CA ASP A 39 -1.65 -2.79 11.19
C ASP A 39 -2.68 -1.69 10.89
N ALA A 40 -3.54 -1.93 9.89
CA ALA A 40 -4.55 -0.99 9.44
C ALA A 40 -5.65 -0.69 10.49
N GLY A 41 -5.89 -1.62 11.42
CA GLY A 41 -6.85 -1.45 12.52
C GLY A 41 -6.26 -0.78 13.77
N ASN A 42 -4.94 -0.61 13.84
CA ASN A 42 -4.27 -0.07 15.01
C ASN A 42 -3.93 1.43 14.83
N ILE A 43 -4.74 2.31 15.45
CA ILE A 43 -4.58 3.76 15.35
C ILE A 43 -3.17 4.21 15.74
N GLN A 44 -2.60 3.67 16.82
CA GLN A 44 -1.26 4.03 17.28
C GLN A 44 -0.18 3.63 16.26
N ALA A 45 -0.36 2.51 15.55
CA ALA A 45 0.54 2.10 14.48
C ALA A 45 0.41 3.01 13.25
N LEU A 46 -0.80 3.46 12.92
CA LEU A 46 -1.03 4.45 11.86
C LEU A 46 -0.37 5.79 12.19
N GLU A 47 -0.52 6.31 13.40
CA GLU A 47 0.15 7.54 13.87
C GLU A 47 1.69 7.44 13.73
N LYS A 48 2.26 6.27 14.05
CA LYS A 48 3.70 6.03 13.82
C LYS A 48 4.07 6.14 12.35
N VAL A 49 3.24 5.62 11.42
CA VAL A 49 3.49 5.75 9.97
C VAL A 49 3.47 7.22 9.56
N PHE A 50 2.48 8.01 10.00
CA PHE A 50 2.41 9.43 9.69
C PHE A 50 3.63 10.19 10.22
N ARG A 51 4.00 9.95 11.49
CA ARG A 51 5.16 10.57 12.14
C ARG A 51 6.47 10.21 11.43
N ALA A 52 6.70 8.92 11.17
CA ALA A 52 7.90 8.44 10.49
C ALA A 52 8.09 9.08 9.10
N LYS A 53 6.98 9.34 8.40
CA LYS A 53 7.00 9.97 7.07
C LYS A 53 7.00 11.50 7.09
N GLY A 54 6.71 12.15 8.21
CA GLY A 54 6.34 13.56 8.22
C GLY A 54 5.14 13.83 7.32
N ARG A 55 4.14 12.90 7.32
CA ARG A 55 2.98 12.96 6.44
C ARG A 55 1.82 13.65 7.11
N GLU A 56 1.13 14.50 6.39
CA GLU A 56 -0.09 15.17 6.83
C GLU A 56 -1.23 14.14 6.98
N GLU A 57 -1.97 14.18 8.09
CA GLU A 57 -3.00 13.19 8.44
C GLU A 57 -4.21 13.19 7.48
N HIS A 58 -4.45 14.30 6.78
CA HIS A 58 -5.50 14.37 5.76
C HIS A 58 -5.17 13.62 4.46
N LYS A 59 -3.96 13.09 4.30
CA LYS A 59 -3.55 12.29 3.12
C LYS A 59 -3.82 10.81 3.38
N PRO A 60 -4.80 10.18 2.70
CA PRO A 60 -5.14 8.78 2.92
C PRO A 60 -3.95 7.82 2.79
N LEU A 61 -3.98 6.72 3.53
CA LEU A 61 -3.03 5.62 3.39
C LEU A 61 -3.67 4.52 2.54
N LEU A 62 -2.91 3.96 1.58
CA LEU A 62 -3.34 2.77 0.89
C LEU A 62 -3.10 1.52 1.76
N LEU A 63 -3.93 0.49 1.54
CA LEU A 63 -3.80 -0.81 2.18
C LEU A 63 -3.36 -1.87 1.19
N LEU A 64 -2.53 -2.79 1.67
CA LEU A 64 -2.19 -4.03 0.99
C LEU A 64 -2.97 -5.19 1.59
N LEU A 65 -3.49 -6.01 0.70
CA LEU A 65 -4.24 -7.22 0.97
C LEU A 65 -3.44 -8.44 0.49
N ALA A 66 -3.68 -9.60 1.11
CA ALA A 66 -3.17 -10.87 0.61
C ALA A 66 -4.13 -11.53 -0.39
N ASP A 67 -5.42 -11.29 -0.21
CA ASP A 67 -6.48 -11.90 -1.01
C ASP A 67 -7.65 -10.93 -1.25
N ARG A 68 -8.35 -11.11 -2.38
CA ARG A 68 -9.53 -10.29 -2.74
C ARG A 68 -10.69 -10.46 -1.77
N THR A 69 -10.83 -11.58 -1.12
CA THR A 69 -11.91 -11.83 -0.16
C THR A 69 -11.88 -10.87 1.04
N TRP A 70 -10.72 -10.26 1.33
CA TRP A 70 -10.60 -9.31 2.44
C TRP A 70 -11.23 -7.94 2.15
N ILE A 71 -11.61 -7.67 0.89
CA ILE A 71 -12.16 -6.37 0.48
C ILE A 71 -13.47 -6.07 1.19
N SER A 72 -14.35 -7.08 1.33
CA SER A 72 -15.73 -6.91 1.83
C SER A 72 -15.82 -6.26 3.21
N GLY A 73 -14.80 -6.42 4.04
CA GLY A 73 -14.73 -5.76 5.36
C GLY A 73 -14.19 -4.31 5.34
N LEU A 74 -13.63 -3.88 4.20
CA LEU A 74 -12.90 -2.62 4.08
C LEU A 74 -13.64 -1.57 3.26
N VAL A 75 -14.59 -1.98 2.43
CA VAL A 75 -15.34 -1.09 1.53
C VAL A 75 -16.83 -1.20 1.76
N LYS A 76 -17.59 -0.18 1.35
CA LYS A 76 -19.06 -0.21 1.39
C LYS A 76 -19.62 -1.17 0.35
N GLU A 77 -19.07 -1.08 -0.88
CA GLU A 77 -19.46 -1.89 -2.01
C GLU A 77 -18.31 -2.06 -2.99
N ILE A 78 -18.39 -3.07 -3.84
CA ILE A 78 -17.43 -3.31 -4.92
C ILE A 78 -18.14 -2.99 -6.23
N PRO A 79 -17.82 -1.85 -6.90
CA PRO A 79 -18.40 -1.53 -8.20
C PRO A 79 -18.05 -2.62 -9.23
N MET A 80 -18.98 -2.95 -10.13
CA MET A 80 -18.79 -3.97 -11.17
C MET A 80 -17.51 -3.73 -12.01
N VAL A 81 -17.19 -2.46 -12.29
CA VAL A 81 -15.97 -2.10 -13.02
C VAL A 81 -14.70 -2.49 -12.26
N ALA A 82 -14.73 -2.51 -10.93
CA ALA A 82 -13.58 -2.89 -10.10
C ALA A 82 -13.30 -4.40 -10.14
N GLU A 83 -14.34 -5.24 -10.29
CA GLU A 83 -14.16 -6.69 -10.36
C GLU A 83 -13.24 -7.09 -11.53
N GLY A 84 -13.56 -6.62 -12.74
CA GLY A 84 -12.73 -6.88 -13.90
C GLY A 84 -11.31 -6.29 -13.81
N LEU A 85 -11.16 -5.11 -13.20
CA LEU A 85 -9.85 -4.51 -12.96
C LEU A 85 -9.02 -5.34 -11.98
N MET A 86 -9.62 -5.80 -10.90
CA MET A 86 -8.94 -6.68 -9.93
C MET A 86 -8.55 -8.02 -10.55
N GLU A 87 -9.40 -8.57 -11.41
CA GLU A 87 -9.16 -9.85 -12.08
C GLU A 87 -7.96 -9.81 -13.02
N ASN A 88 -7.79 -8.68 -13.73
CA ASN A 88 -6.75 -8.52 -14.75
C ASN A 88 -5.47 -7.90 -14.24
N PHE A 89 -5.51 -7.10 -13.17
CA PHE A 89 -4.37 -6.30 -12.71
C PHE A 89 -3.90 -6.61 -11.29
N TRP A 90 -4.58 -7.50 -10.56
CA TRP A 90 -4.14 -7.99 -9.26
C TRP A 90 -3.83 -9.49 -9.30
N PRO A 91 -2.71 -9.90 -8.66
CA PRO A 91 -1.69 -9.09 -7.97
C PRO A 91 -0.89 -8.23 -8.95
N GLY A 92 -0.63 -6.94 -8.57
CA GLY A 92 0.12 -6.03 -9.43
C GLY A 92 0.10 -4.57 -8.99
N PRO A 93 0.69 -3.67 -9.80
CA PRO A 93 0.89 -2.27 -9.45
C PRO A 93 -0.32 -1.38 -9.76
N LEU A 94 -1.54 -1.87 -9.54
CA LEU A 94 -2.79 -1.10 -9.60
C LEU A 94 -3.34 -0.92 -8.19
N THR A 95 -3.54 0.33 -7.78
CA THR A 95 -4.27 0.70 -6.57
C THR A 95 -5.66 1.17 -6.98
N LEU A 96 -6.70 0.55 -6.46
CA LEU A 96 -8.10 0.96 -6.66
C LEU A 96 -8.60 1.70 -5.43
N ILE A 97 -9.25 2.85 -5.63
CA ILE A 97 -9.89 3.62 -4.57
C ILE A 97 -11.38 3.29 -4.55
N PHE A 98 -11.86 2.90 -3.36
CA PHE A 98 -13.24 2.55 -3.07
C PHE A 98 -13.85 3.48 -2.03
N GLU A 99 -15.18 3.52 -1.94
CA GLU A 99 -15.87 4.05 -0.75
C GLU A 99 -15.52 3.19 0.45
N ALA A 100 -14.98 3.82 1.49
CA ALA A 100 -14.52 3.12 2.68
C ALA A 100 -15.67 2.59 3.53
N SER A 101 -15.49 1.42 4.15
CA SER A 101 -16.35 0.95 5.22
C SER A 101 -16.35 1.97 6.37
N PRO A 102 -17.51 2.28 6.98
CA PRO A 102 -17.58 3.22 8.10
C PRO A 102 -16.83 2.77 9.36
N HIS A 103 -16.42 1.51 9.39
CA HIS A 103 -15.64 0.94 10.51
C HIS A 103 -14.13 1.22 10.41
N LEU A 104 -13.65 1.73 9.25
CA LEU A 104 -12.23 2.07 9.11
C LEU A 104 -11.88 3.33 9.90
N PRO A 105 -10.68 3.37 10.51
CA PRO A 105 -10.19 4.56 11.19
C PRO A 105 -10.18 5.79 10.27
N LEU A 106 -10.67 6.93 10.75
CA LEU A 106 -10.66 8.20 9.99
C LEU A 106 -9.23 8.58 9.54
N LEU A 107 -8.25 8.31 10.39
CA LEU A 107 -6.83 8.53 10.07
C LEU A 107 -6.38 7.79 8.82
N LEU A 108 -6.92 6.57 8.59
CA LEU A 108 -6.60 5.78 7.40
C LEU A 108 -7.14 6.40 6.12
N THR A 109 -8.36 6.92 6.18
CA THR A 109 -9.06 7.53 5.05
C THR A 109 -8.71 9.02 4.85
N GLY A 110 -7.97 9.63 5.79
CA GLY A 110 -7.69 11.07 5.80
C GLY A 110 -8.95 11.92 5.81
N GLY A 111 -10.07 11.39 6.35
CA GLY A 111 -11.37 12.08 6.36
C GLY A 111 -12.11 12.10 5.02
N THR A 112 -11.57 11.48 3.97
CA THR A 112 -12.19 11.50 2.62
C THR A 112 -13.34 10.52 2.46
N GLY A 113 -13.53 9.58 3.38
CA GLY A 113 -14.48 8.47 3.25
C GLY A 113 -14.07 7.44 2.18
N LYS A 114 -12.83 7.49 1.70
CA LYS A 114 -12.31 6.60 0.65
C LYS A 114 -11.08 5.84 1.11
N VAL A 115 -10.86 4.65 0.57
CA VAL A 115 -9.71 3.81 0.86
C VAL A 115 -9.09 3.27 -0.43
N GLY A 116 -7.76 3.36 -0.53
CA GLY A 116 -7.00 2.75 -1.63
C GLY A 116 -6.58 1.34 -1.27
N LEU A 117 -6.92 0.36 -2.10
CA LEU A 117 -6.58 -1.05 -1.89
C LEU A 117 -5.71 -1.57 -3.03
N ARG A 118 -4.81 -2.51 -2.72
CA ARG A 118 -3.94 -3.18 -3.68
C ARG A 118 -3.53 -4.56 -3.19
N ILE A 119 -3.32 -5.48 -4.13
CA ILE A 119 -2.62 -6.75 -3.90
C ILE A 119 -1.28 -6.68 -4.64
N SER A 120 -0.17 -6.64 -3.91
CA SER A 120 1.17 -6.57 -4.51
C SER A 120 1.54 -7.90 -5.17
N SER A 121 2.20 -7.89 -6.32
CA SER A 121 2.73 -9.10 -6.95
C SER A 121 4.08 -9.55 -6.39
N HIS A 122 4.69 -8.76 -5.49
CA HIS A 122 5.99 -9.11 -4.92
C HIS A 122 5.86 -10.22 -3.88
N PRO A 123 6.60 -11.34 -4.00
CA PRO A 123 6.41 -12.54 -3.16
C PRO A 123 6.65 -12.26 -1.66
N VAL A 124 7.59 -11.37 -1.32
CA VAL A 124 7.87 -11.01 0.08
C VAL A 124 6.71 -10.19 0.67
N ALA A 125 6.14 -9.24 -0.09
CA ALA A 125 4.98 -8.48 0.34
C ALA A 125 3.77 -9.39 0.56
N GLN A 126 3.48 -10.27 -0.40
CA GLN A 126 2.41 -11.27 -0.31
C GLN A 126 2.55 -12.15 0.94
N ALA A 127 3.72 -12.74 1.13
CA ALA A 127 3.99 -13.62 2.28
C ALA A 127 3.90 -12.87 3.62
N LEU A 128 4.31 -11.57 3.66
CA LEU A 128 4.21 -10.75 4.86
C LEU A 128 2.74 -10.46 5.20
N VAL A 129 1.95 -9.97 4.23
CA VAL A 129 0.53 -9.65 4.44
C VAL A 129 -0.25 -10.89 4.83
N GLN A 130 -0.02 -12.02 4.13
CA GLN A 130 -0.61 -13.31 4.47
C GLN A 130 -0.25 -13.76 5.90
N LYS A 131 1.03 -13.55 6.32
CA LYS A 131 1.49 -13.93 7.66
C LYS A 131 0.94 -13.02 8.75
N VAL A 132 0.65 -11.77 8.46
CA VAL A 132 -0.06 -10.85 9.38
C VAL A 132 -1.52 -11.29 9.55
N GLY A 133 -2.17 -11.79 8.48
CA GLY A 133 -3.55 -12.28 8.51
C GLY A 133 -4.61 -11.19 8.41
N GLN A 134 -4.21 -9.95 8.12
CA GLN A 134 -5.09 -8.79 7.94
C GLN A 134 -4.44 -7.73 7.06
N ALA A 135 -5.22 -6.74 6.62
CA ALA A 135 -4.72 -5.61 5.82
C ALA A 135 -3.66 -4.81 6.57
N ILE A 136 -2.60 -4.43 5.85
CA ILE A 136 -1.55 -3.54 6.37
C ILE A 136 -1.44 -2.30 5.50
N THR A 137 -0.88 -1.21 6.03
CA THR A 137 -0.56 -0.06 5.20
C THR A 137 0.48 -0.41 4.14
N GLY A 138 0.48 0.31 3.01
CA GLY A 138 1.40 0.07 1.89
C GLY A 138 1.93 1.36 1.27
N THR A 139 1.99 2.44 2.04
CA THR A 139 2.59 3.70 1.55
C THR A 139 4.10 3.53 1.30
N SER A 140 4.69 4.31 0.38
CA SER A 140 6.13 4.22 0.08
C SER A 140 7.02 4.50 1.30
N ALA A 141 8.14 3.79 1.42
CA ALA A 141 9.08 3.88 2.54
C ALA A 141 10.09 5.03 2.35
N ASN A 142 9.60 6.28 2.35
CA ASN A 142 10.37 7.51 2.23
C ASN A 142 9.73 8.63 3.05
N LEU A 143 10.48 9.66 3.39
CA LEU A 143 9.91 10.91 3.90
C LEU A 143 8.96 11.53 2.86
N SER A 144 7.87 12.13 3.29
CA SER A 144 6.91 12.77 2.39
C SER A 144 7.59 13.83 1.52
N GLY A 145 7.30 13.81 0.22
CA GLY A 145 7.94 14.70 -0.75
C GLY A 145 9.33 14.26 -1.24
N GLN A 146 9.96 13.28 -0.63
CA GLN A 146 11.24 12.74 -1.09
C GLN A 146 11.03 11.58 -2.10
N PRO A 147 12.03 11.23 -2.91
CA PRO A 147 11.96 10.07 -3.80
C PRO A 147 11.68 8.78 -3.04
N SER A 148 10.90 7.88 -3.67
CA SER A 148 10.61 6.56 -3.10
C SER A 148 11.85 5.66 -3.11
N ALA A 149 12.06 4.89 -2.06
CA ALA A 149 13.22 4.03 -1.89
C ALA A 149 13.08 2.71 -2.64
N SER A 150 14.13 2.32 -3.36
CA SER A 150 14.26 1.02 -4.05
C SER A 150 15.27 0.08 -3.38
N LEU A 151 16.08 0.60 -2.46
CA LEU A 151 17.13 -0.11 -1.74
C LEU A 151 16.94 0.01 -0.22
N VAL A 152 17.35 -1.04 0.51
CA VAL A 152 17.36 -1.04 1.99
C VAL A 152 18.17 0.13 2.55
N ALA A 153 19.31 0.43 1.94
CA ALA A 153 20.17 1.54 2.38
C ALA A 153 19.47 2.90 2.29
N GLU A 154 18.63 3.11 1.28
CA GLU A 154 17.84 4.33 1.10
C GLU A 154 16.76 4.42 2.18
N VAL A 155 16.02 3.32 2.43
CA VAL A 155 15.03 3.23 3.52
C VAL A 155 15.69 3.51 4.86
N PHE A 156 16.83 2.88 5.14
CA PHE A 156 17.53 3.04 6.41
C PHE A 156 18.02 4.47 6.62
N ARG A 157 18.54 5.11 5.57
CA ARG A 157 18.98 6.51 5.62
C ARG A 157 17.83 7.47 5.91
N GLY A 158 16.68 7.26 5.26
CA GLY A 158 15.53 8.15 5.40
C GLY A 158 14.69 7.90 6.65
N LEU A 159 14.48 6.65 7.02
CA LEU A 159 13.49 6.23 8.02
C LEU A 159 14.04 5.32 9.12
N GLY A 160 15.34 4.96 9.10
CA GLY A 160 15.90 3.95 10.01
C GLY A 160 15.86 4.33 11.49
N GLY A 161 15.64 5.59 11.83
CA GLY A 161 15.44 6.06 13.21
C GLY A 161 13.98 6.03 13.67
N GLU A 162 13.05 5.95 12.75
CA GLU A 162 11.62 6.18 12.97
C GLU A 162 10.76 4.90 12.85
N ILE A 163 11.33 3.80 12.33
CA ILE A 163 10.63 2.53 12.11
C ILE A 163 11.31 1.39 12.86
N ASP A 164 10.59 0.28 13.06
CA ASP A 164 11.06 -0.82 13.92
C ASP A 164 11.96 -1.82 13.16
N ALA A 165 11.63 -2.07 11.86
CA ALA A 165 12.44 -3.00 11.06
C ALA A 165 12.33 -2.71 9.55
N ILE A 166 13.31 -3.24 8.81
CA ILE A 166 13.34 -3.29 7.35
C ILE A 166 13.49 -4.76 6.96
N LEU A 167 12.53 -5.28 6.21
CA LEU A 167 12.57 -6.63 5.64
C LEU A 167 13.32 -6.56 4.31
N ASP A 168 14.58 -7.00 4.34
CA ASP A 168 15.48 -6.93 3.18
C ASP A 168 15.17 -8.05 2.17
N GLY A 169 14.55 -7.69 1.08
CA GLY A 169 14.31 -8.56 -0.09
C GLY A 169 15.11 -8.15 -1.33
N GLY A 170 16.18 -7.36 -1.14
CA GLY A 170 17.01 -6.86 -2.24
C GLY A 170 16.45 -5.58 -2.87
N GLN A 171 16.96 -5.27 -4.05
CA GLN A 171 16.54 -4.10 -4.84
C GLN A 171 15.16 -4.35 -5.47
N THR A 172 14.26 -3.37 -5.35
CA THR A 172 12.97 -3.37 -6.04
C THR A 172 13.12 -2.79 -7.46
N ALA A 173 12.13 -3.03 -8.32
CA ALA A 173 12.17 -2.55 -9.71
C ALA A 173 12.31 -1.01 -9.84
N GLY A 174 11.79 -0.26 -8.87
CA GLY A 174 11.81 1.20 -8.93
C GLY A 174 10.91 1.75 -10.05
N GLY A 175 11.36 2.84 -10.69
CA GLY A 175 10.65 3.48 -11.80
C GLY A 175 9.42 4.27 -11.37
N LEU A 176 8.22 3.81 -11.72
CA LEU A 176 6.96 4.43 -11.32
C LEU A 176 6.29 3.64 -10.18
N GLY A 177 5.66 4.34 -9.26
CA GLY A 177 4.80 3.72 -8.25
C GLY A 177 3.56 3.05 -8.87
N SER A 178 2.68 2.49 -8.05
CA SER A 178 1.41 1.96 -8.55
C SER A 178 0.57 3.05 -9.21
N THR A 179 -0.15 2.71 -10.27
CA THR A 179 -1.21 3.54 -10.81
C THR A 179 -2.36 3.56 -9.82
N VAL A 180 -2.90 4.74 -9.53
CA VAL A 180 -4.03 4.91 -8.59
C VAL A 180 -5.26 5.30 -9.39
N LEU A 181 -6.28 4.45 -9.35
CA LEU A 181 -7.53 4.62 -10.08
C LEU A 181 -8.69 4.71 -9.09
N ASP A 182 -9.43 5.80 -9.12
CA ASP A 182 -10.68 5.98 -8.37
C ASP A 182 -11.83 5.34 -9.15
N VAL A 183 -12.50 4.37 -8.53
CA VAL A 183 -13.64 3.65 -9.09
C VAL A 183 -14.96 3.95 -8.37
N THR A 184 -14.99 4.98 -7.53
CA THR A 184 -16.18 5.35 -6.73
C THR A 184 -17.21 6.17 -7.54
N GLY A 185 -16.80 6.78 -8.64
CA GLY A 185 -17.70 7.56 -9.51
C GLY A 185 -18.24 6.76 -10.68
N GLU A 186 -19.16 7.36 -11.44
CA GLU A 186 -19.73 6.74 -12.66
C GLU A 186 -18.67 6.37 -13.70
N ARG A 187 -17.57 7.11 -13.73
CA ARG A 187 -16.42 6.84 -14.60
C ARG A 187 -15.14 6.69 -13.76
N PRO A 188 -14.35 5.63 -13.99
CA PRO A 188 -13.05 5.50 -13.37
C PRO A 188 -12.13 6.67 -13.70
N ARG A 189 -11.42 7.20 -12.68
CA ARG A 189 -10.53 8.36 -12.83
C ARG A 189 -9.13 8.07 -12.30
N ILE A 190 -8.10 8.31 -13.10
CA ILE A 190 -6.70 8.19 -12.67
C ILE A 190 -6.35 9.37 -11.77
N ILE A 191 -6.09 9.06 -10.50
CA ILE A 191 -5.65 10.04 -9.48
C ILE A 191 -4.13 10.21 -9.51
N ARG A 192 -3.41 9.13 -9.85
CA ARG A 192 -1.95 9.15 -9.98
C ARG A 192 -1.52 8.20 -11.11
N ARG A 193 -0.75 8.72 -12.04
CA ARG A 193 -0.08 7.90 -13.06
C ARG A 193 1.00 7.04 -12.39
N GLY A 194 1.14 5.80 -12.85
CA GLY A 194 2.09 4.83 -12.30
C GLY A 194 2.49 3.78 -13.32
N ALA A 195 2.92 2.63 -12.83
CA ALA A 195 3.48 1.54 -13.65
C ALA A 195 2.50 0.97 -14.70
N ILE A 196 1.18 1.05 -14.46
CA ILE A 196 0.18 0.70 -15.48
C ILE A 196 -0.18 1.97 -16.25
N PRO A 197 0.09 2.03 -17.58
CA PRO A 197 -0.27 3.17 -18.42
C PRO A 197 -1.78 3.40 -18.47
N GLY A 198 -2.22 4.65 -18.49
CA GLY A 198 -3.64 4.99 -18.63
C GLY A 198 -4.26 4.48 -19.94
N SER A 199 -3.48 4.37 -21.02
CA SER A 199 -3.91 3.77 -22.29
C SER A 199 -4.27 2.29 -22.12
N GLN A 200 -3.53 1.54 -21.31
CA GLN A 200 -3.82 0.13 -21.03
C GLN A 200 -5.14 -0.02 -20.25
N LEU A 201 -5.37 0.86 -19.26
CA LEU A 201 -6.63 0.89 -18.51
C LEU A 201 -7.80 1.30 -19.41
N ALA A 202 -7.62 2.32 -20.26
CA ALA A 202 -8.64 2.76 -21.22
C ALA A 202 -9.00 1.66 -22.23
N SER A 203 -7.99 0.96 -22.76
CA SER A 203 -8.20 -0.17 -23.67
C SER A 203 -8.99 -1.31 -23.00
N PHE A 204 -8.62 -1.65 -21.76
CA PHE A 204 -9.32 -2.69 -20.99
C PHE A 204 -10.78 -2.32 -20.71
N LEU A 205 -11.04 -1.07 -20.34
CA LEU A 205 -12.38 -0.60 -19.99
C LEU A 205 -13.26 -0.29 -21.23
N GLY A 206 -12.71 -0.36 -22.45
CA GLY A 206 -13.42 -0.04 -23.69
C GLY A 206 -13.93 1.40 -23.76
N LYS A 207 -13.37 2.32 -22.98
CA LYS A 207 -13.77 3.73 -22.88
C LYS A 207 -12.64 4.61 -22.37
N LYS A 208 -12.79 5.93 -22.58
CA LYS A 208 -11.85 6.91 -22.01
C LYS A 208 -11.87 6.84 -20.48
N VAL A 209 -10.69 6.83 -19.90
CA VAL A 209 -10.49 6.98 -18.46
C VAL A 209 -10.13 8.43 -18.21
N ASP A 210 -10.86 9.09 -17.32
CA ASP A 210 -10.62 10.48 -16.98
C ASP A 210 -9.30 10.60 -16.17
N PHE A 211 -8.61 11.72 -16.35
CA PHE A 211 -7.44 12.07 -15.56
C PHE A 211 -7.82 13.19 -14.58
N PHE A 212 -7.34 13.07 -13.36
CA PHE A 212 -7.37 14.20 -12.45
C PHE A 212 -6.36 15.26 -12.98
N PRO A 213 -6.76 16.55 -13.10
CA PRO A 213 -5.88 17.60 -13.58
C PRO A 213 -4.68 17.84 -12.64
#